data_154915ba49644c539bb9066d4b4e4a1f
#
_entry.id   154915ba49644c539bb9066d4b4e4a1f
#
_cell.length_a   1.000
_cell.length_b   1.000
_cell.length_c   1.000
_cell.angle_alpha   90.00
_cell.angle_beta   90.00
_cell.angle_gamma   90.00
#
_symmetry.space_group_name_H-M   'P 1'
#
loop_
_entity.id
_entity.type
_entity.pdbx_description
1 polymer ?
#
loop_
_entity_poly.entity_id
_entity_poly.type
_entity_poly.pdbx_seq_one_letter_code
_entity_poly.pdbx_strand_id
1 'polypeptide(L)'
;SLLFFQLVGCAVNPATGKHTMKLLRAVDPDIPVPRVDPDNAVLTGFKMKLWGDISNEITVTWTNPESGKEETVTAQDLAAISMQGAQPASDSRNYYAIASQDLAISVAERDLAAVVHPIATCEAEVSKAFWKTVIYDVVELSWPERGIDSAFFRVSRVTAGTSNNTVKLSLYDDIFSLDRASYLTSAGSEWVNPSLPPEP
;
A
#
# COMPACT_ATOMS: atom_id res chain seq x y z
N SER A 1 6.18 21.15 -13.85
CA SER A 1 6.07 21.11 -12.38
C SER A 1 5.15 20.05 -11.79
N LEU A 2 4.44 19.25 -12.59
CA LEU A 2 3.62 18.11 -12.16
C LEU A 2 4.43 17.01 -11.43
N LEU A 3 5.74 16.92 -11.67
CA LEU A 3 6.63 15.93 -11.06
C LEU A 3 6.80 16.10 -9.53
N PHE A 4 6.61 17.29 -8.99
CA PHE A 4 6.82 17.55 -7.55
C PHE A 4 5.71 16.96 -6.67
N PHE A 5 4.54 16.72 -7.22
CA PHE A 5 3.39 16.15 -6.49
C PHE A 5 3.17 14.68 -6.74
N GLN A 6 4.04 14.02 -7.52
CA GLN A 6 4.04 12.58 -7.64
C GLN A 6 4.77 11.98 -6.42
N LEU A 7 4.24 10.87 -5.91
CA LEU A 7 4.91 10.11 -4.86
C LEU A 7 6.28 9.65 -5.36
N VAL A 8 7.33 10.28 -4.89
CA VAL A 8 8.72 9.97 -5.23
C VAL A 8 9.43 9.43 -4.01
N GLY A 9 9.92 8.21 -4.12
CA GLY A 9 10.80 7.61 -3.12
C GLY A 9 12.26 7.86 -3.46
N CYS A 10 13.08 8.19 -2.47
CA CYS A 10 14.53 8.30 -2.60
C CYS A 10 15.20 7.19 -1.77
N ALA A 11 16.08 6.43 -2.38
CA ALA A 11 16.81 5.36 -1.73
C ALA A 11 18.29 5.35 -2.15
N VAL A 12 19.15 4.81 -1.30
CA VAL A 12 20.55 4.55 -1.67
C VAL A 12 20.65 3.12 -2.19
N ASN A 13 21.19 2.96 -3.40
CA ASN A 13 21.44 1.65 -3.97
C ASN A 13 22.64 1.01 -3.27
N PRO A 14 22.48 -0.13 -2.57
CA PRO A 14 23.56 -0.76 -1.79
C PRO A 14 24.69 -1.29 -2.66
N ALA A 15 24.44 -1.59 -3.94
CA ALA A 15 25.46 -2.09 -4.86
C ALA A 15 26.36 -0.99 -5.42
N THR A 16 25.84 0.25 -5.55
CA THR A 16 26.57 1.36 -6.19
C THR A 16 26.85 2.54 -5.26
N GLY A 17 26.20 2.59 -4.09
CA GLY A 17 26.26 3.72 -3.16
C GLY A 17 25.58 5.01 -3.68
N LYS A 18 24.91 4.96 -4.84
CA LYS A 18 24.29 6.13 -5.45
C LYS A 18 22.86 6.31 -4.98
N HIS A 19 22.44 7.55 -4.85
CA HIS A 19 21.03 7.88 -4.64
C HIS A 19 20.21 7.57 -5.88
N THR A 20 19.08 6.91 -5.70
CA THR A 20 18.12 6.58 -6.74
C THR A 20 16.78 7.15 -6.38
N MET A 21 16.17 7.89 -7.28
CA MET A 21 14.80 8.37 -7.16
C MET A 21 13.88 7.42 -7.93
N LYS A 22 12.80 7.00 -7.30
CA LYS A 22 11.79 6.11 -7.88
C LYS A 22 10.42 6.77 -7.80
N LEU A 23 9.70 6.74 -8.92
CA LEU A 23 8.28 7.08 -8.92
C LEU A 23 7.50 5.90 -8.34
N LEU A 24 6.66 6.17 -7.36
CA LEU A 24 5.76 5.17 -6.79
C LEU A 24 4.54 5.06 -7.70
N ARG A 25 4.50 4.00 -8.47
CA ARG A 25 3.44 3.67 -9.44
C ARG A 25 3.28 2.17 -9.54
N ALA A 26 2.21 1.71 -10.19
CA ALA A 26 2.03 0.31 -10.52
C ALA A 26 3.26 -0.27 -11.22
N VAL A 27 3.57 -1.51 -10.92
CA VAL A 27 4.67 -2.23 -11.57
C VAL A 27 4.26 -2.56 -13.00
N ASP A 28 5.20 -2.36 -13.92
CA ASP A 28 5.04 -2.77 -15.32
C ASP A 28 4.86 -4.30 -15.39
N PRO A 29 3.79 -4.79 -16.03
CA PRO A 29 3.54 -6.23 -16.16
C PRO A 29 4.68 -7.04 -16.76
N ASP A 30 5.46 -6.40 -17.63
CA ASP A 30 6.56 -7.05 -18.35
C ASP A 30 7.87 -7.10 -17.55
N ILE A 31 7.93 -6.43 -16.39
CA ILE A 31 9.12 -6.44 -15.54
C ILE A 31 8.98 -7.56 -14.49
N PRO A 32 9.90 -8.54 -14.46
CA PRO A 32 9.87 -9.59 -13.46
C PRO A 32 10.10 -9.01 -12.05
N VAL A 33 9.19 -9.32 -11.14
CA VAL A 33 9.24 -8.91 -9.73
C VAL A 33 9.79 -10.05 -8.90
N PRO A 34 10.73 -9.80 -7.97
CA PRO A 34 11.21 -10.83 -7.07
C PRO A 34 10.08 -11.41 -6.23
N ARG A 35 9.97 -12.75 -6.18
CA ARG A 35 8.95 -13.46 -5.40
C ARG A 35 9.48 -13.79 -4.01
N VAL A 36 8.67 -13.49 -3.01
CA VAL A 36 8.88 -13.82 -1.60
C VAL A 36 7.81 -14.84 -1.21
N ASP A 37 8.23 -16.01 -0.79
CA ASP A 37 7.37 -17.13 -0.43
C ASP A 37 7.94 -17.89 0.78
N PRO A 38 7.19 -18.82 1.40
CA PRO A 38 7.66 -19.60 2.54
C PRO A 38 8.91 -20.45 2.29
N ASP A 39 9.24 -20.72 1.01
CA ASP A 39 10.43 -21.52 0.65
C ASP A 39 11.71 -20.69 0.70
N ASN A 40 11.62 -19.38 0.47
CA ASN A 40 12.77 -18.47 0.41
C ASN A 40 12.79 -17.41 1.50
N ALA A 41 11.74 -17.33 2.32
CA ALA A 41 11.60 -16.34 3.38
C ALA A 41 10.89 -16.90 4.61
N VAL A 42 11.26 -16.37 5.77
CA VAL A 42 10.46 -16.51 7.00
C VAL A 42 9.55 -15.29 7.11
N LEU A 43 8.27 -15.52 6.93
CA LEU A 43 7.24 -14.47 6.95
C LEU A 43 6.66 -14.33 8.36
N THR A 44 6.62 -13.11 8.87
CA THR A 44 6.15 -12.81 10.23
C THR A 44 5.37 -11.50 10.27
N GLY A 45 4.71 -11.25 11.40
CA GLY A 45 4.15 -9.93 11.71
C GLY A 45 3.08 -9.43 10.75
N PHE A 46 2.31 -10.34 10.13
CA PHE A 46 1.22 -9.90 9.24
C PHE A 46 0.17 -9.11 10.02
N LYS A 47 -0.08 -7.90 9.59
CA LYS A 47 -1.08 -6.99 10.15
C LYS A 47 -1.83 -6.34 9.00
N MET A 48 -3.13 -6.23 9.14
CA MET A 48 -4.00 -5.49 8.23
C MET A 48 -4.72 -4.42 9.06
N LYS A 49 -4.79 -3.20 8.53
CA LYS A 49 -5.62 -2.16 9.16
C LYS A 49 -7.07 -2.59 9.12
N LEU A 50 -7.79 -2.33 10.19
CA LEU A 50 -9.23 -2.53 10.21
C LEU A 50 -9.92 -1.40 9.46
N TRP A 51 -11.10 -1.66 8.93
CA TRP A 51 -11.90 -0.64 8.23
C TRP A 51 -12.20 0.58 9.10
N GLY A 52 -12.30 0.41 10.42
CA GLY A 52 -12.49 1.52 11.37
C GLY A 52 -11.27 2.42 11.59
N ASP A 53 -10.08 1.97 11.16
CA ASP A 53 -8.82 2.72 11.33
C ASP A 53 -8.39 3.44 10.04
N ILE A 54 -9.27 3.48 9.04
CA ILE A 54 -8.98 4.03 7.72
C ILE A 54 -9.71 5.36 7.57
N SER A 55 -9.01 6.36 7.05
CA SER A 55 -9.63 7.63 6.67
C SER A 55 -10.38 7.48 5.34
N ASN A 56 -11.62 7.93 5.30
CA ASN A 56 -12.50 7.91 4.13
C ASN A 56 -12.77 9.31 3.56
N GLU A 57 -12.14 10.31 4.18
CA GLU A 57 -12.21 11.71 3.78
C GLU A 57 -10.83 12.36 3.95
N ILE A 58 -10.40 13.10 2.95
CA ILE A 58 -9.15 13.90 3.00
C ILE A 58 -9.48 15.35 2.74
N THR A 59 -9.03 16.22 3.63
CA THR A 59 -9.07 17.68 3.45
C THR A 59 -7.68 18.20 3.16
N VAL A 60 -7.51 18.81 1.99
CA VAL A 60 -6.27 19.46 1.57
C VAL A 60 -6.39 20.97 1.73
N THR A 61 -5.46 21.56 2.47
CA THR A 61 -5.30 23.01 2.59
C THR A 61 -4.20 23.49 1.65
N TRP A 62 -4.49 24.50 0.85
CA TRP A 62 -3.57 25.10 -0.10
C TRP A 62 -3.65 26.63 -0.03
N THR A 63 -2.67 27.34 -0.60
CA THR A 63 -2.64 28.79 -0.60
C THR A 63 -3.03 29.31 -1.98
N ASN A 64 -4.14 30.06 -2.05
CA ASN A 64 -4.57 30.70 -3.29
C ASN A 64 -3.64 31.92 -3.57
N PRO A 65 -2.89 31.91 -4.70
CA PRO A 65 -1.93 32.98 -5.00
C PRO A 65 -2.59 34.33 -5.34
N GLU A 66 -3.86 34.32 -5.76
CA GLU A 66 -4.58 35.54 -6.11
C GLU A 66 -5.11 36.27 -4.87
N SER A 67 -5.63 35.51 -3.90
CA SER A 67 -6.17 36.09 -2.66
C SER A 67 -5.16 36.14 -1.51
N GLY A 68 -4.06 35.38 -1.61
CA GLY A 68 -3.09 35.17 -0.53
C GLY A 68 -3.65 34.46 0.70
N LYS A 69 -4.84 33.86 0.57
CA LYS A 69 -5.52 33.16 1.66
C LYS A 69 -5.43 31.64 1.52
N GLU A 70 -5.54 30.97 2.65
CA GLU A 70 -5.68 29.52 2.68
C GLU A 70 -7.09 29.13 2.26
N GLU A 71 -7.18 28.15 1.39
CA GLU A 71 -8.41 27.53 0.93
C GLU A 71 -8.32 26.02 1.13
N THR A 72 -9.47 25.37 1.25
CA THR A 72 -9.54 23.92 1.48
C THR A 72 -10.33 23.23 0.38
N VAL A 73 -9.89 22.02 0.05
CA VAL A 73 -10.59 21.09 -0.84
C VAL A 73 -10.74 19.78 -0.10
N THR A 74 -11.95 19.20 -0.13
CA THR A 74 -12.24 17.92 0.52
C THR A 74 -12.61 16.88 -0.53
N ALA A 75 -11.93 15.74 -0.48
CA ALA A 75 -12.26 14.55 -1.25
C ALA A 75 -12.84 13.47 -0.32
N GLN A 76 -13.89 12.79 -0.75
CA GLN A 76 -14.60 11.77 0.03
C GLN A 76 -14.80 10.50 -0.79
N ASP A 77 -14.66 9.33 -0.17
CA ASP A 77 -15.08 8.05 -0.73
C ASP A 77 -16.42 7.63 -0.09
N LEU A 78 -17.50 7.83 -0.82
CA LEU A 78 -18.85 7.52 -0.34
C LEU A 78 -19.07 6.02 -0.11
N ALA A 79 -18.37 5.16 -0.84
CA ALA A 79 -18.47 3.72 -0.67
C ALA A 79 -17.79 3.31 0.67
N ALA A 80 -16.60 3.80 0.93
CA ALA A 80 -15.89 3.58 2.19
C ALA A 80 -16.66 4.15 3.40
N ILE A 81 -17.23 5.36 3.27
CA ILE A 81 -18.09 5.96 4.30
C ILE A 81 -19.30 5.06 4.61
N SER A 82 -19.97 4.55 3.57
CA SER A 82 -21.09 3.63 3.75
C SER A 82 -20.68 2.33 4.46
N MET A 83 -19.54 1.75 4.11
CA MET A 83 -19.02 0.53 4.72
C MET A 83 -18.59 0.72 6.17
N GLN A 84 -18.18 1.93 6.54
CA GLN A 84 -17.75 2.30 7.90
C GLN A 84 -18.89 2.82 8.81
N GLY A 85 -20.14 2.54 8.45
CA GLY A 85 -21.29 2.92 9.24
C GLY A 85 -21.75 4.37 9.05
N ALA A 86 -21.54 4.91 7.86
CA ALA A 86 -21.92 6.27 7.44
C ALA A 86 -21.29 7.39 8.27
N GLN A 87 -20.11 7.17 8.82
CA GLN A 87 -19.35 8.18 9.56
C GLN A 87 -18.12 8.61 8.76
N PRO A 88 -17.93 9.91 8.47
CA PRO A 88 -16.71 10.40 7.86
C PRO A 88 -15.55 10.33 8.88
N ALA A 89 -14.46 9.73 8.46
CA ALA A 89 -13.18 9.71 9.16
C ALA A 89 -12.21 10.59 8.39
N SER A 90 -12.10 11.86 8.81
CA SER A 90 -11.31 12.88 8.11
C SER A 90 -9.84 12.84 8.52
N ASP A 91 -8.95 13.01 7.52
CA ASP A 91 -7.55 13.34 7.69
C ASP A 91 -7.26 14.69 6.99
N SER A 92 -6.37 15.51 7.55
CA SER A 92 -6.05 16.83 7.01
C SER A 92 -4.59 16.92 6.60
N ARG A 93 -4.34 17.49 5.42
CA ARG A 93 -3.00 17.68 4.86
C ARG A 93 -2.81 19.09 4.34
N ASN A 94 -1.65 19.67 4.63
CA ASN A 94 -1.31 21.04 4.22
C ASN A 94 -0.27 21.00 3.10
N TYR A 95 -0.63 21.57 1.94
CA TYR A 95 0.22 21.65 0.76
C TYR A 95 0.37 23.12 0.30
N TYR A 96 1.15 23.92 1.03
CA TYR A 96 1.32 25.34 0.76
C TYR A 96 1.95 25.68 -0.59
N ALA A 97 2.58 24.71 -1.26
CA ALA A 97 3.19 24.91 -2.58
C ALA A 97 2.20 24.70 -3.75
N ILE A 98 0.95 24.34 -3.48
CA ILE A 98 -0.08 24.25 -4.50
C ILE A 98 -0.59 25.64 -4.83
N ALA A 99 -0.61 25.96 -6.14
CA ALA A 99 -1.01 27.28 -6.64
C ALA A 99 -2.30 27.26 -7.47
N SER A 100 -3.01 26.14 -7.55
CA SER A 100 -4.28 26.04 -8.28
C SER A 100 -5.24 25.07 -7.61
N GLN A 101 -6.53 25.38 -7.69
CA GLN A 101 -7.58 24.55 -7.13
C GLN A 101 -7.64 23.17 -7.80
N ASP A 102 -7.50 23.10 -9.13
CA ASP A 102 -7.53 21.82 -9.86
C ASP A 102 -6.43 20.87 -9.42
N LEU A 103 -5.24 21.42 -9.14
CA LEU A 103 -4.14 20.64 -8.61
C LEU A 103 -4.42 20.20 -7.17
N ALA A 104 -5.05 21.04 -6.35
CA ALA A 104 -5.45 20.67 -4.99
C ALA A 104 -6.48 19.53 -5.00
N ILE A 105 -7.45 19.56 -5.90
CA ILE A 105 -8.42 18.47 -6.10
C ILE A 105 -7.71 17.18 -6.48
N SER A 106 -6.85 17.21 -7.50
CA SER A 106 -6.12 16.02 -7.95
C SER A 106 -5.22 15.42 -6.87
N VAL A 107 -4.64 16.27 -6.01
CA VAL A 107 -3.83 15.83 -4.87
C VAL A 107 -4.71 15.22 -3.78
N ALA A 108 -5.87 15.80 -3.48
CA ALA A 108 -6.81 15.27 -2.52
C ALA A 108 -7.36 13.90 -2.93
N GLU A 109 -7.75 13.73 -4.20
CA GLU A 109 -8.20 12.45 -4.76
C GLU A 109 -7.11 11.38 -4.70
N ARG A 110 -5.87 11.72 -5.07
CA ARG A 110 -4.72 10.82 -4.99
C ARG A 110 -4.44 10.39 -3.54
N ASP A 111 -4.45 11.33 -2.63
CA ASP A 111 -4.16 11.07 -1.21
C ASP A 111 -5.28 10.25 -0.57
N LEU A 112 -6.53 10.49 -0.97
CA LEU A 112 -7.68 9.66 -0.57
C LEU A 112 -7.50 8.22 -1.07
N ALA A 113 -7.20 8.02 -2.34
CA ALA A 113 -6.96 6.69 -2.91
C ALA A 113 -5.84 5.93 -2.18
N ALA A 114 -4.85 6.64 -1.64
CA ALA A 114 -3.76 6.04 -0.89
C ALA A 114 -4.13 5.59 0.54
N VAL A 115 -5.19 6.13 1.15
CA VAL A 115 -5.55 5.86 2.55
C VAL A 115 -6.88 5.14 2.70
N VAL A 116 -7.73 5.14 1.69
CA VAL A 116 -9.07 4.55 1.73
C VAL A 116 -9.06 3.01 1.76
N HIS A 117 -7.95 2.39 1.38
CA HIS A 117 -7.82 0.94 1.42
C HIS A 117 -7.09 0.45 2.67
N PRO A 118 -7.56 -0.67 3.28
CA PRO A 118 -6.84 -1.31 4.37
C PRO A 118 -5.50 -1.85 3.87
N ILE A 119 -4.40 -1.21 4.28
CA ILE A 119 -3.06 -1.61 3.89
C ILE A 119 -2.59 -2.74 4.80
N ALA A 120 -2.24 -3.87 4.21
CA ALA A 120 -1.55 -4.94 4.90
C ALA A 120 -0.07 -4.62 5.06
N THR A 121 0.51 -5.04 6.18
CA THR A 121 1.94 -4.96 6.43
C THR A 121 2.44 -6.30 6.93
N CYS A 122 3.66 -6.67 6.54
CA CYS A 122 4.32 -7.87 7.06
C CYS A 122 5.84 -7.68 7.11
N GLU A 123 6.50 -8.58 7.82
CA GLU A 123 7.95 -8.67 7.86
C GLU A 123 8.39 -9.99 7.20
N ALA A 124 9.41 -9.89 6.36
CA ALA A 124 10.01 -11.03 5.69
C ALA A 124 11.51 -11.08 6.01
N GLU A 125 11.97 -12.19 6.56
CA GLU A 125 13.39 -12.48 6.67
C GLU A 125 13.79 -13.36 5.49
N VAL A 126 14.43 -12.75 4.48
CA VAL A 126 14.75 -13.37 3.19
C VAL A 126 16.22 -13.75 3.11
N SER A 127 16.55 -14.63 2.18
CA SER A 127 17.93 -15.02 1.94
C SER A 127 18.78 -13.84 1.44
N LYS A 128 20.11 -13.97 1.54
CA LYS A 128 21.07 -12.97 1.05
C LYS A 128 20.90 -12.64 -0.44
N ALA A 129 20.21 -13.46 -1.23
CA ALA A 129 19.94 -13.16 -2.64
C ALA A 129 19.24 -11.81 -2.85
N PHE A 130 18.47 -11.37 -1.84
CA PHE A 130 17.76 -10.10 -1.83
C PHE A 130 18.61 -8.89 -1.38
N TRP A 131 19.94 -9.02 -1.29
CA TRP A 131 20.83 -7.96 -0.79
C TRP A 131 20.80 -6.66 -1.63
N LYS A 132 20.39 -6.76 -2.91
CA LYS A 132 20.26 -5.61 -3.83
C LYS A 132 18.93 -4.86 -3.68
N THR A 133 17.99 -5.42 -2.92
CA THR A 133 16.67 -4.80 -2.70
C THR A 133 16.85 -3.48 -1.98
N VAL A 134 16.16 -2.47 -2.47
CA VAL A 134 16.16 -1.13 -1.88
C VAL A 134 14.75 -0.76 -1.43
N ILE A 135 14.67 0.28 -0.61
CA ILE A 135 13.38 0.87 -0.22
C ILE A 135 12.60 1.27 -1.47
N TYR A 136 11.29 1.06 -1.44
CA TYR A 136 10.34 1.28 -2.55
C TYR A 136 10.42 0.27 -3.70
N ASP A 137 11.28 -0.75 -3.63
CA ASP A 137 11.16 -1.89 -4.54
C ASP A 137 9.85 -2.63 -4.29
N VAL A 138 9.31 -3.23 -5.35
CA VAL A 138 8.13 -4.09 -5.25
C VAL A 138 8.59 -5.53 -5.26
N VAL A 139 7.95 -6.34 -4.42
CA VAL A 139 8.11 -7.78 -4.37
C VAL A 139 6.74 -8.43 -4.50
N GLU A 140 6.68 -9.59 -5.12
CA GLU A 140 5.49 -10.42 -5.17
C GLU A 140 5.49 -11.32 -3.92
N LEU A 141 4.48 -11.17 -3.08
CA LEU A 141 4.30 -11.99 -1.88
C LEU A 141 3.35 -13.14 -2.15
N SER A 142 3.77 -14.35 -1.82
CA SER A 142 2.92 -15.53 -1.77
C SER A 142 2.93 -16.09 -0.34
N TRP A 143 1.76 -16.13 0.28
CA TRP A 143 1.60 -16.67 1.64
C TRP A 143 0.32 -17.48 1.75
N PRO A 144 0.33 -18.73 1.29
CA PRO A 144 -0.87 -19.59 1.23
C PRO A 144 -1.57 -19.77 2.57
N GLU A 145 -0.81 -19.84 3.68
CA GLU A 145 -1.36 -19.94 5.04
C GLU A 145 -2.25 -18.75 5.44
N ARG A 146 -2.08 -17.61 4.77
CA ARG A 146 -2.88 -16.40 4.95
C ARG A 146 -3.85 -16.14 3.81
N GLY A 147 -3.99 -17.12 2.89
CA GLY A 147 -4.87 -17.00 1.74
C GLY A 147 -4.34 -16.06 0.65
N ILE A 148 -3.06 -15.71 0.67
CA ILE A 148 -2.42 -14.85 -0.33
C ILE A 148 -1.72 -15.76 -1.34
N ASP A 149 -2.21 -15.79 -2.57
CA ASP A 149 -1.59 -16.51 -3.68
C ASP A 149 -0.51 -15.66 -4.35
N SER A 150 -0.88 -14.47 -4.77
CA SER A 150 0.01 -13.47 -5.37
C SER A 150 -0.50 -12.09 -5.02
N ALA A 151 0.28 -11.34 -4.26
CA ALA A 151 0.01 -9.94 -3.96
C ALA A 151 1.31 -9.13 -4.03
N PHE A 152 1.20 -7.89 -4.48
CA PHE A 152 2.35 -7.03 -4.64
C PHE A 152 2.54 -6.19 -3.39
N PHE A 153 3.71 -6.30 -2.80
CA PHE A 153 4.12 -5.56 -1.62
C PHE A 153 5.29 -4.66 -1.94
N ARG A 154 5.32 -3.51 -1.31
CA ARG A 154 6.41 -2.54 -1.45
C ARG A 154 7.27 -2.53 -0.21
N VAL A 155 8.58 -2.44 -0.41
CA VAL A 155 9.55 -2.44 0.66
C VAL A 155 9.59 -1.06 1.34
N SER A 156 9.29 -1.02 2.64
CA SER A 156 9.39 0.20 3.46
C SER A 156 10.73 0.32 4.18
N ARG A 157 11.31 -0.82 4.53
CA ARG A 157 12.60 -0.86 5.24
C ARG A 157 13.38 -2.09 4.80
N VAL A 158 14.69 -1.91 4.68
CA VAL A 158 15.66 -2.98 4.46
C VAL A 158 16.67 -2.96 5.59
N THR A 159 16.86 -4.09 6.28
CA THR A 159 17.89 -4.27 7.29
C THR A 159 18.79 -5.43 6.87
N ALA A 160 19.99 -5.08 6.44
CA ALA A 160 21.01 -6.05 6.04
C ALA A 160 22.01 -6.30 7.18
N GLY A 161 22.81 -7.34 7.07
CA GLY A 161 23.89 -7.63 8.02
C GLY A 161 23.43 -8.34 9.30
N THR A 162 22.36 -9.13 9.22
CA THR A 162 21.96 -10.01 10.32
C THR A 162 22.98 -11.12 10.53
N SER A 163 23.09 -11.63 11.76
CA SER A 163 24.02 -12.71 12.12
C SER A 163 23.81 -13.99 11.30
N ASN A 164 22.60 -14.21 10.80
CA ASN A 164 22.19 -15.40 10.04
C ASN A 164 22.41 -15.25 8.53
N ASN A 165 23.11 -14.22 8.08
CA ASN A 165 23.34 -13.94 6.66
C ASN A 165 22.02 -13.76 5.86
N THR A 166 21.01 -13.22 6.51
CA THR A 166 19.68 -12.91 5.98
C THR A 166 19.49 -11.40 5.82
N VAL A 167 18.49 -11.01 5.08
CA VAL A 167 18.04 -9.62 4.94
C VAL A 167 16.61 -9.53 5.49
N LYS A 168 16.36 -8.59 6.38
CA LYS A 168 15.01 -8.32 6.87
C LYS A 168 14.37 -7.22 6.06
N LEU A 169 13.20 -7.50 5.53
CA LEU A 169 12.36 -6.59 4.76
C LEU A 169 11.10 -6.29 5.57
N SER A 170 10.78 -5.01 5.75
CA SER A 170 9.43 -4.60 6.16
C SER A 170 8.65 -4.24 4.90
N LEU A 171 7.51 -4.87 4.74
CA LEU A 171 6.69 -4.82 3.53
C LEU A 171 5.33 -4.19 3.84
N TYR A 172 4.80 -3.44 2.89
CA TYR A 172 3.42 -2.95 2.91
C TYR A 172 2.77 -3.16 1.55
N ASP A 173 1.47 -3.34 1.55
CA ASP A 173 0.69 -3.60 0.36
C ASP A 173 0.86 -2.49 -0.70
N ASP A 174 1.07 -2.86 -1.95
CA ASP A 174 1.25 -1.89 -3.03
C ASP A 174 -0.11 -1.48 -3.61
N ILE A 175 -0.64 -0.38 -3.11
CA ILE A 175 -1.94 0.17 -3.54
C ILE A 175 -2.07 0.39 -5.05
N PHE A 176 -0.96 0.58 -5.76
CA PHE A 176 -0.94 0.78 -7.21
C PHE A 176 -1.08 -0.52 -8.01
N SER A 177 -0.98 -1.66 -7.34
CA SER A 177 -1.02 -2.99 -7.96
C SER A 177 -2.11 -3.89 -7.37
N LEU A 178 -3.07 -3.32 -6.63
CA LEU A 178 -4.15 -4.07 -5.96
C LEU A 178 -5.04 -4.83 -6.96
N ASP A 179 -5.26 -4.30 -8.14
CA ASP A 179 -6.02 -4.92 -9.22
C ASP A 179 -5.37 -6.21 -9.76
N ARG A 180 -4.09 -6.41 -9.50
CA ARG A 180 -3.29 -7.57 -9.92
C ARG A 180 -3.11 -8.61 -8.82
N ALA A 181 -3.60 -8.33 -7.61
CA ALA A 181 -3.49 -9.27 -6.50
C ALA A 181 -4.46 -10.45 -6.68
N SER A 182 -3.97 -11.67 -6.44
CA SER A 182 -4.77 -12.89 -6.42
C SER A 182 -4.81 -13.46 -5.01
N TYR A 183 -6.01 -13.62 -4.49
CA TYR A 183 -6.24 -14.20 -3.18
C TYR A 183 -6.89 -15.58 -3.33
N LEU A 184 -6.42 -16.53 -2.54
CA LEU A 184 -7.02 -17.85 -2.49
C LEU A 184 -8.44 -17.72 -1.92
N THR A 185 -9.42 -18.14 -2.71
CA THR A 185 -10.80 -18.26 -2.22
C THR A 185 -10.81 -19.39 -1.19
N SER A 186 -11.27 -19.10 0.02
CA SER A 186 -11.54 -20.17 0.97
C SER A 186 -12.54 -21.15 0.32
N ALA A 187 -12.22 -22.44 0.36
CA ALA A 187 -13.19 -23.45 -0.04
C ALA A 187 -14.50 -23.15 0.69
N GLY A 188 -15.59 -23.06 -0.06
CA GLY A 188 -16.89 -22.71 0.52
C GLY A 188 -17.13 -23.59 1.72
N SER A 189 -17.50 -22.98 2.84
CA SER A 189 -17.84 -23.74 4.03
C SER A 189 -18.97 -24.69 3.67
N GLU A 190 -18.76 -25.98 3.82
CA GLU A 190 -19.82 -27.02 3.74
C GLU A 190 -20.74 -26.93 4.97
N TRP A 191 -21.01 -25.72 5.45
CA TRP A 191 -21.93 -25.54 6.55
C TRP A 191 -23.35 -25.92 6.10
N VAL A 192 -23.81 -27.06 6.58
CA VAL A 192 -25.19 -27.50 6.40
C VAL A 192 -26.01 -26.92 7.54
N ASN A 193 -27.09 -26.24 7.23
CA ASN A 193 -28.01 -25.73 8.23
C ASN A 193 -28.65 -26.91 8.97
N PRO A 194 -28.37 -27.10 10.28
CA PRO A 194 -28.90 -28.26 11.01
C PRO A 194 -30.44 -28.21 11.22
N SER A 195 -31.06 -27.08 10.89
CA SER A 195 -32.52 -26.93 10.95
C SER A 195 -33.25 -27.32 9.68
N LEU A 196 -32.54 -27.68 8.61
CA LEU A 196 -33.17 -28.20 7.40
C LEU A 196 -33.36 -29.73 7.53
N PRO A 197 -34.56 -30.27 7.17
CA PRO A 197 -34.74 -31.69 7.13
C PRO A 197 -33.78 -32.31 6.10
N PRO A 198 -33.27 -33.52 6.35
CA PRO A 198 -32.41 -34.22 5.40
C PRO A 198 -33.14 -34.37 4.05
N GLU A 199 -32.45 -34.10 2.96
CA GLU A 199 -32.98 -34.33 1.62
C GLU A 199 -33.34 -35.79 1.43
N PRO A 200 -34.46 -36.09 0.78
CA PRO A 200 -34.96 -37.44 0.60
C PRO A 200 -34.07 -38.34 -0.27
#